data_bf06039cf24102e6ccb7d99761dcceab
#
_entry.id   bf06039cf24102e6ccb7d99761dcceab
#
_cell.length_a   1.000
_cell.length_b   1.000
_cell.length_c   1.000
_cell.angle_alpha   90.00
_cell.angle_beta   90.00
_cell.angle_gamma   90.00
#
_symmetry.space_group_name_H-M   'P 1'
#
loop_
_entity.id
_entity.type
_entity.pdbx_description
1 polymer ?
#
loop_
_entity_poly.entity_id
_entity_poly.type
_entity_poly.pdbx_seq_one_letter_code
_entity_poly.pdbx_strand_id
1 'polypeptide(L)'
;SNPTDPWRVMNQSLTLLIARACNYVWLQSPYFIPTDAILNALCTAALAGKDVRLMIPAKSDRGVLVPKATFSYLDRILSAGVRVFLYDAGYMHAKTVVVDDRIASIGSVNIDPRSISLSFEINAFVYDADVALQQRALFEQDMQQAHELNLADWRKRSVGERCIESFARILAPIF
;
A
#
# COMPACT_ATOMS: atom_id res chain seq x y z
N SER A 1 -13.09 -7.29 -7.29
CA SER A 1 -14.05 -6.18 -7.18
C SER A 1 -14.93 -6.14 -8.42
N ASN A 2 -16.10 -5.55 -8.27
CA ASN A 2 -17.05 -5.30 -9.33
C ASN A 2 -17.54 -3.86 -9.15
N PRO A 3 -17.51 -3.00 -10.18
CA PRO A 3 -17.99 -1.62 -10.09
C PRO A 3 -19.44 -1.45 -9.64
N THR A 4 -20.26 -2.48 -9.89
CA THR A 4 -21.68 -2.50 -9.50
C THR A 4 -21.91 -3.05 -8.09
N ASP A 5 -20.85 -3.51 -7.39
CA ASP A 5 -20.99 -4.06 -6.04
C ASP A 5 -21.12 -2.93 -5.01
N PRO A 6 -22.29 -2.77 -4.35
CA PRO A 6 -22.51 -1.71 -3.38
C PRO A 6 -21.64 -1.86 -2.13
N TRP A 7 -21.15 -3.07 -1.85
CA TRP A 7 -20.38 -3.39 -0.65
C TRP A 7 -18.88 -3.10 -0.78
N ARG A 8 -18.38 -2.89 -2.00
CA ARG A 8 -16.94 -2.72 -2.26
C ARG A 8 -16.12 -3.81 -1.55
N VAL A 9 -16.46 -5.06 -1.81
CA VAL A 9 -15.94 -6.24 -1.09
C VAL A 9 -14.41 -6.23 -0.98
N MET A 10 -13.70 -5.82 -2.02
CA MET A 10 -12.24 -5.78 -2.00
C MET A 10 -11.70 -4.78 -0.97
N ASN A 11 -12.30 -3.59 -0.87
CA ASN A 11 -11.95 -2.61 0.15
C ASN A 11 -12.14 -3.15 1.56
N GLN A 12 -13.29 -3.81 1.79
CA GLN A 12 -13.59 -4.40 3.10
C GLN A 12 -12.65 -5.56 3.43
N SER A 13 -12.36 -6.43 2.44
CA SER A 13 -11.47 -7.57 2.64
C SER A 13 -10.05 -7.14 3.00
N LEU A 14 -9.48 -6.17 2.26
CA LEU A 14 -8.16 -5.63 2.57
C LEU A 14 -8.14 -4.91 3.94
N THR A 15 -9.15 -4.11 4.23
CA THR A 15 -9.27 -3.42 5.53
C THR A 15 -9.33 -4.42 6.68
N LEU A 16 -10.15 -5.48 6.54
CA LEU A 16 -10.29 -6.52 7.55
C LEU A 16 -9.00 -7.31 7.73
N LEU A 17 -8.32 -7.65 6.63
CA LEU A 17 -7.05 -8.38 6.66
C LEU A 17 -5.99 -7.59 7.45
N ILE A 18 -5.86 -6.29 7.18
CA ILE A 18 -4.94 -5.40 7.88
C ILE A 18 -5.32 -5.27 9.36
N ALA A 19 -6.59 -5.04 9.67
CA ALA A 19 -7.06 -4.85 11.03
C ALA A 19 -6.89 -6.10 11.90
N ARG A 20 -6.97 -7.30 11.30
CA ARG A 20 -6.82 -8.58 12.00
C ARG A 20 -5.40 -9.09 12.13
N ALA A 21 -4.41 -8.41 11.56
CA ALA A 21 -3.01 -8.76 11.76
C ALA A 21 -2.68 -8.77 13.26
N CYS A 22 -2.01 -9.81 13.72
CA CYS A 22 -1.58 -9.94 15.11
C CYS A 22 -0.16 -9.41 15.33
N ASN A 23 0.74 -9.77 14.43
CA ASN A 23 2.17 -9.44 14.53
C ASN A 23 2.61 -8.50 13.43
N TYR A 24 2.24 -8.80 12.17
CA TYR A 24 2.67 -8.01 11.04
C TYR A 24 1.70 -8.04 9.86
N VAL A 25 1.76 -7.01 9.03
CA VAL A 25 1.16 -6.95 7.69
C VAL A 25 2.09 -6.21 6.74
N TRP A 26 2.49 -6.86 5.64
CA TRP A 26 3.36 -6.30 4.62
C TRP A 26 2.64 -6.26 3.28
N LEU A 27 2.73 -5.12 2.60
CA LEU A 27 1.98 -4.84 1.38
C LEU A 27 2.92 -4.37 0.26
N GLN A 28 2.64 -4.84 -0.97
CA GLN A 28 3.23 -4.30 -2.19
C GLN A 28 2.11 -3.76 -3.08
N SER A 29 2.26 -2.55 -3.59
CA SER A 29 1.33 -1.99 -4.56
C SER A 29 2.05 -0.96 -5.45
N PRO A 30 1.84 -0.97 -6.78
CA PRO A 30 2.44 0.02 -7.67
C PRO A 30 1.87 1.43 -7.44
N TYR A 31 0.65 1.52 -6.94
CA TYR A 31 -0.02 2.76 -6.61
C TYR A 31 -0.56 2.68 -5.18
N PHE A 32 -0.40 3.77 -4.44
CA PHE A 32 -0.89 3.86 -3.07
C PHE A 32 -1.68 5.15 -2.88
N ILE A 33 -2.96 5.06 -3.18
CA ILE A 33 -3.97 6.10 -2.98
C ILE A 33 -5.11 5.44 -2.18
N PRO A 34 -4.88 5.14 -0.90
CA PRO A 34 -5.79 4.31 -0.12
C PRO A 34 -7.11 5.01 0.17
N THR A 35 -8.16 4.23 0.33
CA THR A 35 -9.38 4.69 0.99
C THR A 35 -9.11 5.01 2.46
N ASP A 36 -9.96 5.84 3.06
CA ASP A 36 -9.82 6.16 4.50
C ASP A 36 -9.86 4.90 5.38
N ALA A 37 -10.62 3.88 4.99
CA ALA A 37 -10.70 2.62 5.72
C ALA A 37 -9.35 1.88 5.74
N ILE A 38 -8.72 1.71 4.59
CA ILE A 38 -7.40 1.07 4.47
C ILE A 38 -6.33 1.92 5.16
N LEU A 39 -6.33 3.23 4.94
CA LEU A 39 -5.38 4.15 5.55
C LEU A 39 -5.44 4.11 7.09
N ASN A 40 -6.65 4.17 7.63
CA ASN A 40 -6.87 4.08 9.08
C ASN A 40 -6.47 2.72 9.63
N ALA A 41 -6.78 1.62 8.94
CA ALA A 41 -6.39 0.28 9.36
C ALA A 41 -4.86 0.13 9.45
N LEU A 42 -4.11 0.61 8.44
CA LEU A 42 -2.64 0.60 8.44
C LEU A 42 -2.06 1.42 9.61
N CYS A 43 -2.54 2.66 9.77
CA CYS A 43 -2.10 3.52 10.88
C CYS A 43 -2.40 2.89 12.24
N THR A 44 -3.62 2.37 12.44
CA THR A 44 -4.02 1.74 13.70
C THR A 44 -3.19 0.49 14.00
N ALA A 45 -2.92 -0.35 13.00
CA ALA A 45 -2.07 -1.52 13.17
C ALA A 45 -0.65 -1.14 13.60
N ALA A 46 -0.05 -0.14 12.96
CA ALA A 46 1.29 0.35 13.31
C ALA A 46 1.33 0.99 14.71
N LEU A 47 0.36 1.84 15.04
CA LEU A 47 0.23 2.45 16.38
C LEU A 47 -0.01 1.40 17.48
N ALA A 48 -0.60 0.27 17.13
CA ALA A 48 -0.76 -0.87 18.05
C ALA A 48 0.52 -1.73 18.16
N GLY A 49 1.65 -1.29 17.59
CA GLY A 49 2.95 -1.94 17.71
C GLY A 49 3.18 -3.11 16.73
N LYS A 50 2.33 -3.29 15.72
CA LYS A 50 2.52 -4.31 14.70
C LYS A 50 3.54 -3.84 13.65
N ASP A 51 4.31 -4.79 13.07
CA ASP A 51 5.23 -4.48 11.96
C ASP A 51 4.44 -4.30 10.66
N VAL A 52 4.16 -3.05 10.32
CA VAL A 52 3.43 -2.69 9.10
C VAL A 52 4.42 -2.16 8.07
N ARG A 53 4.52 -2.85 6.91
CA ARG A 53 5.41 -2.45 5.83
C ARG A 53 4.64 -2.22 4.55
N LEU A 54 4.94 -1.12 3.88
CA LEU A 54 4.45 -0.80 2.54
C LEU A 54 5.64 -0.69 1.58
N MET A 55 5.60 -1.41 0.47
CA MET A 55 6.56 -1.24 -0.62
C MET A 55 5.85 -0.72 -1.86
N ILE A 56 6.40 0.35 -2.44
CA ILE A 56 5.94 0.98 -3.68
C ILE A 56 7.15 1.19 -4.60
N PRO A 57 6.96 1.31 -5.92
CA PRO A 57 8.08 1.58 -6.82
C PRO A 57 8.63 3.00 -6.60
N ALA A 58 9.96 3.15 -6.66
CA ALA A 58 10.62 4.46 -6.62
C ALA A 58 10.30 5.31 -7.85
N LYS A 59 10.06 4.67 -8.99
CA LYS A 59 9.67 5.31 -10.26
C LYS A 59 8.30 4.82 -10.71
N SER A 60 7.44 5.73 -11.11
CA SER A 60 6.11 5.42 -11.61
C SER A 60 6.09 5.40 -13.14
N ASP A 61 5.24 4.55 -13.70
CA ASP A 61 4.89 4.53 -15.13
C ASP A 61 3.77 5.52 -15.50
N ARG A 62 3.09 6.09 -14.50
CA ARG A 62 1.93 6.98 -14.67
C ARG A 62 2.27 8.46 -14.47
N GLY A 63 3.24 8.97 -15.22
CA GLY A 63 3.58 10.39 -15.22
C GLY A 63 3.90 10.95 -13.82
N VAL A 64 3.65 12.24 -13.60
CA VAL A 64 4.06 12.95 -12.39
C VAL A 64 2.97 13.00 -11.32
N LEU A 65 1.69 12.99 -11.70
CA LEU A 65 0.57 13.25 -10.76
C LEU A 65 0.30 12.06 -9.83
N VAL A 66 0.31 10.83 -10.33
CA VAL A 66 0.02 9.63 -9.51
C VAL A 66 1.06 9.43 -8.41
N PRO A 67 2.38 9.54 -8.66
CA PRO A 67 3.37 9.53 -7.58
C PRO A 67 3.15 10.65 -6.56
N LYS A 68 2.83 11.87 -7.01
CA LYS A 68 2.58 12.99 -6.10
C LYS A 68 1.34 12.75 -5.23
N ALA A 69 0.28 12.17 -5.78
CA ALA A 69 -0.87 11.74 -5.00
C ALA A 69 -0.49 10.67 -3.96
N THR A 70 0.26 9.63 -4.34
CA THR A 70 0.80 8.62 -3.43
C THR A 70 1.60 9.26 -2.29
N PHE A 71 2.52 10.17 -2.62
CA PHE A 71 3.40 10.82 -1.65
C PHE A 71 2.64 11.67 -0.62
N SER A 72 1.47 12.19 -0.96
CA SER A 72 0.63 12.96 -0.03
C SER A 72 0.13 12.15 1.17
N TYR A 73 0.11 10.82 1.08
CA TYR A 73 -0.29 9.93 2.17
C TYR A 73 0.87 9.50 3.07
N LEU A 74 2.13 9.59 2.57
CA LEU A 74 3.27 8.99 3.23
C LEU A 74 3.61 9.66 4.57
N ASP A 75 3.45 10.99 4.71
CA ASP A 75 3.70 11.66 6.00
C ASP A 75 2.81 11.07 7.10
N ARG A 76 1.55 10.80 6.80
CA ARG A 76 0.60 10.24 7.77
C ARG A 76 0.97 8.83 8.19
N ILE A 77 1.25 7.94 7.23
CA ILE A 77 1.57 6.54 7.56
C ILE A 77 2.94 6.39 8.21
N LEU A 78 3.96 7.15 7.75
CA LEU A 78 5.27 7.20 8.40
C LEU A 78 5.16 7.71 9.84
N SER A 79 4.33 8.75 10.08
CA SER A 79 4.08 9.29 11.44
C SER A 79 3.38 8.28 12.36
N ALA A 80 2.60 7.37 11.81
CA ALA A 80 1.98 6.29 12.55
C ALA A 80 2.93 5.10 12.83
N GLY A 81 4.13 5.09 12.24
CA GLY A 81 5.11 4.02 12.40
C GLY A 81 5.08 2.95 11.30
N VAL A 82 4.33 3.16 10.21
CA VAL A 82 4.42 2.30 9.03
C VAL A 82 5.78 2.48 8.37
N ARG A 83 6.48 1.38 8.11
CA ARG A 83 7.75 1.38 7.38
C ARG A 83 7.46 1.39 5.88
N VAL A 84 8.01 2.36 5.17
CA VAL A 84 7.78 2.54 3.74
C VAL A 84 9.08 2.30 2.98
N PHE A 85 9.02 1.44 1.98
CA PHE A 85 10.15 1.05 1.12
C PHE A 85 9.88 1.52 -0.31
N LEU A 86 10.85 2.18 -0.92
CA LEU A 86 10.84 2.53 -2.34
C LEU A 86 11.70 1.53 -3.10
N TYR A 87 11.08 0.74 -3.98
CA TYR A 87 11.77 -0.25 -4.79
C TYR A 87 12.53 0.38 -5.95
N ASP A 88 13.84 0.16 -6.03
CA ASP A 88 14.76 0.86 -6.95
C ASP A 88 15.13 0.05 -8.20
N ALA A 89 15.03 -1.28 -8.17
CA ALA A 89 15.54 -2.16 -9.23
C ALA A 89 14.66 -2.20 -10.49
N GLY A 90 13.64 -1.36 -10.57
CA GLY A 90 12.76 -1.26 -11.73
C GLY A 90 11.35 -0.86 -11.38
N TYR A 91 10.40 -1.14 -12.28
CA TYR A 91 8.99 -0.88 -12.02
C TYR A 91 8.33 -2.11 -11.38
N MET A 92 8.17 -2.06 -10.06
CA MET A 92 7.44 -3.08 -9.31
C MET A 92 5.94 -2.96 -9.59
N HIS A 93 5.33 -4.03 -10.10
CA HIS A 93 3.89 -4.07 -10.39
C HIS A 93 3.15 -5.13 -9.55
N ALA A 94 3.75 -5.60 -8.47
CA ALA A 94 3.14 -6.53 -7.52
C ALA A 94 1.97 -5.89 -6.77
N LYS A 95 0.93 -6.68 -6.50
CA LYS A 95 -0.20 -6.34 -5.65
C LYS A 95 -0.43 -7.50 -4.70
N THR A 96 0.31 -7.46 -3.61
CA THR A 96 0.37 -8.53 -2.64
C THR A 96 0.20 -8.01 -1.22
N VAL A 97 -0.37 -8.84 -0.37
CA VAL A 97 -0.42 -8.62 1.08
C VAL A 97 -0.08 -9.94 1.75
N VAL A 98 0.80 -9.90 2.72
CA VAL A 98 1.08 -11.06 3.58
C VAL A 98 0.87 -10.69 5.05
N VAL A 99 0.25 -11.59 5.80
CA VAL A 99 -0.12 -11.36 7.21
C VAL A 99 0.25 -12.57 8.05
N ASP A 100 1.06 -12.34 9.09
CA ASP A 100 1.32 -13.27 10.20
C ASP A 100 1.77 -14.68 9.79
N ASP A 101 2.45 -14.86 8.65
CA ASP A 101 2.81 -16.16 8.07
C ASP A 101 1.62 -17.13 7.88
N ARG A 102 0.41 -16.60 7.70
CA ARG A 102 -0.84 -17.39 7.64
C ARG A 102 -1.69 -17.09 6.42
N ILE A 103 -1.68 -15.86 5.95
CA ILE A 103 -2.54 -15.41 4.87
C ILE A 103 -1.72 -14.63 3.87
N ALA A 104 -1.87 -14.99 2.59
CA ALA A 104 -1.37 -14.20 1.47
C ALA A 104 -2.55 -13.73 0.61
N SER A 105 -2.52 -12.47 0.17
CA SER A 105 -3.41 -11.97 -0.88
C SER A 105 -2.57 -11.61 -2.09
N ILE A 106 -2.94 -12.15 -3.25
CA ILE A 106 -2.23 -11.97 -4.52
C ILE A 106 -3.27 -11.72 -5.61
N GLY A 107 -3.09 -10.68 -6.42
CA GLY A 107 -4.05 -10.41 -7.47
C GLY A 107 -3.79 -9.17 -8.29
N SER A 108 -4.85 -8.61 -8.85
CA SER A 108 -4.78 -7.45 -9.75
C SER A 108 -5.11 -6.11 -9.07
N VAL A 109 -5.69 -6.11 -7.85
CA VAL A 109 -6.17 -4.92 -7.16
C VAL A 109 -5.03 -4.05 -6.65
N ASN A 110 -4.89 -2.86 -7.20
CA ASN A 110 -4.04 -1.83 -6.60
C ASN A 110 -4.73 -1.18 -5.40
N ILE A 111 -3.95 -0.58 -4.52
CA ILE A 111 -4.48 0.27 -3.45
C ILE A 111 -4.76 1.66 -4.02
N ASP A 112 -5.77 1.76 -4.89
CA ASP A 112 -6.23 3.01 -5.48
C ASP A 112 -7.77 3.00 -5.68
N PRO A 113 -8.42 4.18 -5.82
CA PRO A 113 -9.87 4.29 -5.97
C PRO A 113 -10.41 3.58 -7.21
N ARG A 114 -9.65 3.58 -8.30
CA ARG A 114 -10.05 2.95 -9.56
C ARG A 114 -10.13 1.44 -9.42
N SER A 115 -9.08 0.80 -8.91
CA SER A 115 -9.05 -0.65 -8.70
C SER A 115 -10.09 -1.10 -7.68
N ILE A 116 -10.28 -0.31 -6.63
CA ILE A 116 -11.20 -0.67 -5.53
C ILE A 116 -12.67 -0.49 -5.91
N SER A 117 -13.01 0.53 -6.73
CA SER A 117 -14.39 0.95 -6.92
C SER A 117 -14.88 0.98 -8.36
N LEU A 118 -13.99 1.06 -9.36
CA LEU A 118 -14.36 1.33 -10.75
C LEU A 118 -13.94 0.23 -11.72
N SER A 119 -13.05 -0.68 -11.32
CA SER A 119 -12.53 -1.75 -12.20
C SER A 119 -13.02 -3.13 -11.77
N PHE A 120 -13.11 -4.04 -12.74
CA PHE A 120 -13.21 -5.46 -12.45
C PHE A 120 -11.83 -5.99 -12.10
N GLU A 121 -11.66 -6.44 -10.87
CA GLU A 121 -10.39 -6.92 -10.34
C GLU A 121 -10.60 -8.24 -9.61
N ILE A 122 -9.55 -9.03 -9.50
CA ILE A 122 -9.56 -10.30 -8.79
C ILE A 122 -8.34 -10.41 -7.87
N ASN A 123 -8.58 -10.88 -6.63
CA ASN A 123 -7.53 -11.30 -5.71
C ASN A 123 -7.86 -12.68 -5.15
N ALA A 124 -6.84 -13.51 -5.07
CA ALA A 124 -6.87 -14.73 -4.26
C ALA A 124 -6.46 -14.38 -2.83
N PHE A 125 -7.26 -14.80 -1.85
CA PHE A 125 -6.91 -14.79 -0.43
C PHE A 125 -6.61 -16.23 -0.03
N VAL A 126 -5.34 -16.53 0.14
CA VAL A 126 -4.84 -17.88 0.41
C VAL A 126 -4.54 -18.02 1.89
N TYR A 127 -5.30 -18.88 2.56
CA TYR A 127 -5.14 -19.21 3.98
C TYR A 127 -4.25 -20.44 4.12
N ASP A 128 -2.97 -20.26 3.85
CA ASP A 128 -1.96 -21.33 3.84
C ASP A 128 -0.62 -20.75 4.29
N ALA A 129 0.02 -21.41 5.25
CA ALA A 129 1.26 -20.93 5.84
C ALA A 129 2.44 -21.04 4.86
N ASP A 130 2.50 -22.07 4.04
CA ASP A 130 3.62 -22.25 3.09
C ASP A 130 3.57 -21.17 2.01
N VAL A 131 2.39 -20.85 1.50
CA VAL A 131 2.19 -19.75 0.54
C VAL A 131 2.49 -18.40 1.19
N ALA A 132 2.07 -18.17 2.44
CA ALA A 132 2.35 -16.93 3.15
C ALA A 132 3.85 -16.75 3.42
N LEU A 133 4.56 -17.80 3.81
CA LEU A 133 6.01 -17.79 4.00
C LEU A 133 6.78 -17.53 2.69
N GLN A 134 6.34 -18.13 1.58
CA GLN A 134 6.92 -17.84 0.27
C GLN A 134 6.71 -16.37 -0.12
N GLN A 135 5.50 -15.84 0.06
CA GLN A 135 5.22 -14.42 -0.23
C GLN A 135 6.04 -13.48 0.67
N ARG A 136 6.21 -13.81 1.94
CA ARG A 136 7.09 -13.08 2.85
C ARG A 136 8.54 -13.09 2.38
N ALA A 137 9.05 -14.25 2.00
CA ALA A 137 10.43 -14.38 1.50
C ALA A 137 10.67 -13.54 0.24
N LEU A 138 9.69 -13.50 -0.69
CA LEU A 138 9.74 -12.64 -1.87
C LEU A 138 9.76 -11.16 -1.47
N PHE A 139 8.96 -10.74 -0.51
CA PHE A 139 8.97 -9.37 -0.01
C PHE A 139 10.34 -9.01 0.61
N GLU A 140 10.92 -9.91 1.40
CA GLU A 140 12.25 -9.73 2.00
C GLU A 140 13.36 -9.64 0.95
N GLN A 141 13.26 -10.42 -0.13
CA GLN A 141 14.16 -10.32 -1.29
C GLN A 141 14.04 -8.96 -1.98
N ASP A 142 12.82 -8.49 -2.23
CA ASP A 142 12.57 -7.20 -2.86
C ASP A 142 13.07 -6.05 -1.98
N MET A 143 12.98 -6.17 -0.65
CA MET A 143 13.52 -5.17 0.28
C MET A 143 15.04 -4.94 0.11
N GLN A 144 15.79 -5.96 -0.31
CA GLN A 144 17.23 -5.82 -0.58
C GLN A 144 17.52 -4.89 -1.77
N GLN A 145 16.51 -4.65 -2.62
CA GLN A 145 16.57 -3.79 -3.79
C GLN A 145 15.74 -2.51 -3.60
N ALA A 146 15.43 -2.18 -2.36
CA ALA A 146 14.64 -1.01 -1.99
C ALA A 146 15.35 -0.22 -0.89
N HIS A 147 15.05 1.08 -0.81
CA HIS A 147 15.48 1.88 0.33
C HIS A 147 14.29 2.25 1.21
N GLU A 148 14.51 2.23 2.52
CA GLU A 148 13.50 2.62 3.51
C GLU A 148 13.44 4.14 3.65
N LEU A 149 12.25 4.71 3.64
CA LEU A 149 12.04 6.13 3.88
C LEU A 149 12.17 6.47 5.37
N ASN A 150 12.98 7.47 5.67
CA ASN A 150 13.07 8.03 7.00
C ASN A 150 12.10 9.21 7.16
N LEU A 151 11.27 9.22 8.22
CA LEU A 151 10.30 10.28 8.47
C LEU A 151 10.95 11.67 8.63
N ALA A 152 12.11 11.75 9.30
CA ALA A 152 12.80 13.03 9.51
C ALA A 152 13.30 13.63 8.19
N ASP A 153 13.82 12.79 7.30
CA ASP A 153 14.27 13.23 5.97
C ASP A 153 13.07 13.51 5.06
N TRP A 154 12.00 12.71 5.17
CA TRP A 154 10.76 12.95 4.44
C TRP A 154 10.15 14.32 4.74
N ARG A 155 10.22 14.78 5.98
CA ARG A 155 9.73 16.09 6.41
C ARG A 155 10.59 17.29 6.02
N LYS A 156 11.84 17.08 5.59
CA LYS A 156 12.73 18.14 5.07
C LYS A 156 12.32 18.64 3.68
N ARG A 157 11.40 17.95 3.00
CA ARG A 157 10.92 18.34 1.67
C ARG A 157 10.26 19.73 1.71
N SER A 158 10.36 20.46 0.59
CA SER A 158 9.89 21.83 0.49
C SER A 158 8.36 21.93 0.68
N VAL A 159 7.91 23.07 1.18
CA VAL A 159 6.47 23.37 1.29
C VAL A 159 5.78 23.31 -0.08
N GLY A 160 6.48 23.77 -1.14
CA GLY A 160 5.97 23.71 -2.52
C GLY A 160 5.68 22.27 -2.99
N GLU A 161 6.57 21.33 -2.72
CA GLU A 161 6.34 19.91 -3.04
C GLU A 161 5.11 19.36 -2.31
N ARG A 162 4.98 19.66 -1.02
CA ARG A 162 3.84 19.24 -0.20
C ARG A 162 2.52 19.83 -0.69
N CYS A 163 2.52 21.08 -1.17
CA CYS A 163 1.35 21.71 -1.79
C CYS A 163 0.95 21.00 -3.10
N ILE A 164 1.91 20.67 -3.97
CA ILE A 164 1.68 19.93 -5.22
C ILE A 164 1.11 18.53 -4.92
N GLU A 165 1.65 17.85 -3.92
CA GLU A 165 1.17 16.54 -3.48
C GLU A 165 -0.27 16.59 -2.95
N SER A 166 -0.58 17.61 -2.14
CA SER A 166 -1.94 17.84 -1.64
C SER A 166 -2.93 18.13 -2.76
N PHE A 167 -2.52 18.91 -3.76
CA PHE A 167 -3.34 19.17 -4.94
C PHE A 167 -3.54 17.91 -5.79
N ALA A 168 -2.46 17.12 -6.01
CA ALA A 168 -2.54 15.85 -6.73
C ALA A 168 -3.50 14.87 -6.04
N ARG A 169 -3.57 14.88 -4.70
CA ARG A 169 -4.52 14.06 -3.93
C ARG A 169 -5.97 14.41 -4.21
N ILE A 170 -6.29 15.68 -4.42
CA ILE A 170 -7.67 16.11 -4.75
C ILE A 170 -8.08 15.56 -6.11
N LEU A 171 -7.15 15.44 -7.05
CA LEU A 171 -7.39 14.90 -8.39
C LEU A 171 -7.31 13.36 -8.44
N ALA A 172 -6.83 12.73 -7.39
CA ALA A 172 -6.60 11.27 -7.33
C ALA A 172 -7.83 10.40 -7.68
N PRO A 173 -9.08 10.77 -7.36
CA PRO A 173 -10.25 9.98 -7.77
C PRO A 173 -10.49 9.93 -9.28
N ILE A 174 -9.79 10.75 -10.08
CA ILE A 174 -9.96 10.85 -11.54
C ILE A 174 -8.97 9.96 -12.31
N PHE A 175 -7.93 9.42 -11.63
CA PHE A 175 -6.83 8.64 -12.23
C PHE A 175 -7.06 7.12 -12.26
#